data_a33a645710aeca878994cab64c6d0a8e
#
_entry.id   a33a645710aeca878994cab64c6d0a8e
#
_cell.length_a   1.000
_cell.length_b   1.000
_cell.length_c   1.000
_cell.angle_alpha   90.00
_cell.angle_beta   90.00
_cell.angle_gamma   90.00
#
_symmetry.space_group_name_H-M   'P 1'
#
loop_
_entity.id
_entity.type
_entity.pdbx_description
1 polymer ?
#
loop_
_entity_poly.entity_id
_entity_poly.type
_entity_poly.pdbx_seq_one_letter_code
_entity_poly.pdbx_strand_id
1 'polypeptide(L)'
;MWYVPYSTIRLLVSVTQHCEYCIDFNAGILLNQLGVTPEQLEAMKQNPENAPLNEKEKSLLVFVIKAVSDSNSVSEVDIQALRRKDCTDLEIFDALAHGARQVSGDILLNAFKVEKDF
;
A
#
# COMPACT_ATOMS: atom_id res chain seq x y z
N MET A 1 -9.45 -1.70 13.04
CA MET A 1 -8.03 -2.09 13.02
C MET A 1 -7.46 -1.91 11.63
N TRP A 2 -6.28 -1.33 11.55
CA TRP A 2 -5.68 -0.93 10.29
C TRP A 2 -4.63 -1.92 9.77
N TYR A 3 -4.58 -3.15 10.30
CA TYR A 3 -3.55 -4.12 9.89
C TYR A 3 -3.69 -4.54 8.42
N VAL A 4 -4.90 -4.91 7.97
CA VAL A 4 -5.10 -5.30 6.56
C VAL A 4 -4.86 -4.11 5.62
N PRO A 5 -5.45 -2.90 5.86
CA PRO A 5 -5.17 -1.75 5.01
C PRO A 5 -3.69 -1.39 4.93
N TYR A 6 -2.98 -1.35 6.05
CA TYR A 6 -1.56 -0.98 6.04
C TYR A 6 -0.69 -2.02 5.37
N SER A 7 -0.94 -3.31 5.59
CA SER A 7 -0.21 -4.37 4.91
C SER A 7 -0.49 -4.37 3.41
N THR A 8 -1.72 -4.05 3.01
CA THR A 8 -2.09 -3.89 1.60
C THR A 8 -1.35 -2.71 0.97
N ILE A 9 -1.27 -1.58 1.67
CA ILE A 9 -0.50 -0.42 1.22
C ILE A 9 0.96 -0.82 0.98
N ARG A 10 1.58 -1.46 1.96
CA ARG A 10 2.98 -1.87 1.84
C ARG A 10 3.20 -2.84 0.67
N LEU A 11 2.30 -3.81 0.51
CA LEU A 11 2.38 -4.75 -0.60
C LEU A 11 2.33 -4.04 -1.94
N LEU A 12 1.31 -3.21 -2.16
CA LEU A 12 1.08 -2.60 -3.47
C LEU A 12 2.10 -1.50 -3.78
N VAL A 13 2.60 -0.80 -2.78
CA VAL A 13 3.74 0.10 -2.96
C VAL A 13 4.97 -0.68 -3.42
N SER A 14 5.23 -1.83 -2.80
CA SER A 14 6.37 -2.68 -3.18
C SER A 14 6.24 -3.22 -4.60
N VAL A 15 5.01 -3.49 -5.05
CA VAL A 15 4.74 -3.87 -6.44
C VAL A 15 5.15 -2.72 -7.38
N THR A 16 4.81 -1.48 -7.07
CA THR A 16 5.20 -0.33 -7.90
C THR A 16 6.71 -0.13 -7.95
N GLN A 17 7.42 -0.51 -6.90
CA GLN A 17 8.87 -0.37 -6.78
C GLN A 17 9.62 -1.63 -7.25
N HIS A 18 8.92 -2.67 -7.66
CA HIS A 18 9.50 -3.95 -8.11
C HIS A 18 10.44 -4.58 -7.08
N CYS A 19 10.09 -4.51 -5.79
CA CYS A 19 10.87 -5.13 -4.72
C CYS A 19 10.28 -6.50 -4.38
N GLU A 20 10.86 -7.57 -4.96
CA GLU A 20 10.33 -8.93 -4.75
C GLU A 20 10.40 -9.38 -3.30
N TYR A 21 11.47 -9.04 -2.58
CA TYR A 21 11.60 -9.33 -1.16
C TYR A 21 10.40 -8.76 -0.39
N CYS A 22 10.12 -7.48 -0.59
CA CYS A 22 9.06 -6.77 0.11
C CYS A 22 7.66 -7.24 -0.33
N ILE A 23 7.49 -7.55 -1.62
CA ILE A 23 6.24 -8.11 -2.14
C ILE A 23 5.93 -9.42 -1.42
N ASP A 24 6.87 -10.34 -1.42
CA ASP A 24 6.66 -11.67 -0.83
C ASP A 24 6.52 -11.61 0.68
N PHE A 25 7.29 -10.74 1.35
CA PHE A 25 7.18 -10.55 2.79
C PHE A 25 5.79 -10.05 3.19
N ASN A 26 5.31 -8.99 2.53
CA ASN A 26 3.99 -8.42 2.84
C ASN A 26 2.85 -9.35 2.39
N ALA A 27 3.02 -10.06 1.27
CA ALA A 27 2.07 -11.09 0.85
C ALA A 27 1.94 -12.19 1.89
N GLY A 28 3.06 -12.64 2.45
CA GLY A 28 3.06 -13.64 3.52
C GLY A 28 2.28 -13.19 4.75
N ILE A 29 2.41 -11.93 5.14
CA ILE A 29 1.64 -11.37 6.26
C ILE A 29 0.14 -11.42 5.95
N LEU A 30 -0.26 -10.95 4.78
CA LEU A 30 -1.68 -10.93 4.39
C LEU A 30 -2.27 -12.34 4.32
N LEU A 31 -1.56 -13.27 3.71
CA LEU A 31 -2.04 -14.65 3.53
C LEU A 31 -2.04 -15.44 4.84
N ASN A 32 -0.98 -15.35 5.63
CA ASN A 32 -0.76 -16.24 6.77
C ASN A 32 -1.28 -15.69 8.09
N GLN A 33 -1.38 -14.37 8.23
CA GLN A 33 -1.74 -13.73 9.49
C GLN A 33 -3.05 -12.96 9.43
N LEU A 34 -3.44 -12.43 8.27
CA LEU A 34 -4.56 -11.50 8.16
C LEU A 34 -5.74 -12.05 7.35
N GLY A 35 -5.68 -13.30 6.93
CA GLY A 35 -6.82 -14.00 6.33
C GLY A 35 -7.17 -13.62 4.90
N VAL A 36 -6.27 -12.95 4.19
CA VAL A 36 -6.47 -12.65 2.77
C VAL A 36 -6.23 -13.94 1.96
N THR A 37 -7.12 -14.22 1.01
CA THR A 37 -6.98 -15.41 0.17
C THR A 37 -5.99 -15.19 -0.99
N PRO A 38 -5.41 -16.25 -1.56
CA PRO A 38 -4.55 -16.10 -2.75
C PRO A 38 -5.27 -15.42 -3.92
N GLU A 39 -6.56 -15.68 -4.11
CA GLU A 39 -7.36 -15.06 -5.15
C GLU A 39 -7.51 -13.56 -4.92
N GLN A 40 -7.77 -13.15 -3.68
CA GLN A 40 -7.85 -11.73 -3.31
C GLN A 40 -6.50 -11.05 -3.52
N LEU A 41 -5.40 -11.73 -3.18
CA LEU A 41 -4.05 -11.19 -3.34
C LEU A 41 -3.76 -10.88 -4.82
N GLU A 42 -4.03 -11.84 -5.71
CA GLU A 42 -3.81 -11.63 -7.14
C GLU A 42 -4.72 -10.55 -7.71
N ALA A 43 -5.98 -10.51 -7.27
CA ALA A 43 -6.92 -9.50 -7.72
C ALA A 43 -6.46 -8.08 -7.35
N MET A 44 -5.95 -7.89 -6.13
CA MET A 44 -5.48 -6.56 -5.71
C MET A 44 -4.20 -6.13 -6.42
N LYS A 45 -3.33 -7.08 -6.76
CA LYS A 45 -2.12 -6.78 -7.54
C LYS A 45 -2.46 -6.30 -8.94
N GLN A 46 -3.52 -6.85 -9.54
CA GLN A 46 -3.97 -6.42 -10.87
C GLN A 46 -4.64 -5.06 -10.84
N ASN A 47 -5.44 -4.80 -9.80
CA ASN A 47 -6.12 -3.52 -9.64
C ASN A 47 -6.35 -3.26 -8.14
N PRO A 48 -5.80 -2.17 -7.58
CA PRO A 48 -5.99 -1.83 -6.16
C PRO A 48 -7.45 -1.75 -5.73
N GLU A 49 -8.36 -1.40 -6.64
CA GLU A 49 -9.80 -1.34 -6.34
C GLU A 49 -10.38 -2.71 -5.97
N ASN A 50 -9.69 -3.80 -6.31
CA ASN A 50 -10.10 -5.16 -5.98
C ASN A 50 -9.66 -5.60 -4.59
N ALA A 51 -8.95 -4.75 -3.84
CA ALA A 51 -8.52 -5.10 -2.48
C ALA A 51 -9.74 -5.31 -1.56
N PRO A 52 -9.67 -6.26 -0.60
CA PRO A 52 -10.77 -6.54 0.31
C PRO A 52 -10.85 -5.47 1.42
N LEU A 53 -11.11 -4.24 1.02
CA LEU A 53 -11.16 -3.06 1.88
C LEU A 53 -12.49 -2.34 1.66
N ASN A 54 -12.89 -1.53 2.66
CA ASN A 54 -14.06 -0.68 2.50
C ASN A 54 -13.70 0.55 1.62
N GLU A 55 -14.71 1.35 1.27
CA GLU A 55 -14.52 2.48 0.35
C GLU A 55 -13.53 3.52 0.88
N LYS A 56 -13.57 3.82 2.16
CA LYS A 56 -12.64 4.74 2.80
C LYS A 56 -11.20 4.23 2.70
N GLU A 57 -10.99 2.97 3.05
CA GLU A 57 -9.68 2.33 3.01
C GLU A 57 -9.13 2.22 1.59
N LYS A 58 -10.00 1.88 0.63
CA LYS A 58 -9.61 1.86 -0.80
C LYS A 58 -9.21 3.23 -1.29
N SER A 59 -9.93 4.27 -0.88
CA SER A 59 -9.60 5.64 -1.27
C SER A 59 -8.21 6.04 -0.77
N LEU A 60 -7.88 5.66 0.48
CA LEU A 60 -6.55 5.89 1.03
C LEU A 60 -5.49 5.10 0.28
N LEU A 61 -5.75 3.84 -0.03
CA LEU A 61 -4.82 2.99 -0.79
C LEU A 61 -4.48 3.59 -2.15
N VAL A 62 -5.50 3.97 -2.92
CA VAL A 62 -5.32 4.56 -4.26
C VAL A 62 -4.56 5.88 -4.17
N PHE A 63 -4.89 6.70 -3.17
CA PHE A 63 -4.19 7.97 -2.93
C PHE A 63 -2.70 7.73 -2.64
N VAL A 64 -2.39 6.77 -1.77
CA VAL A 64 -0.99 6.48 -1.42
C VAL A 64 -0.21 6.00 -2.64
N ILE A 65 -0.78 5.11 -3.44
CA ILE A 65 -0.12 4.63 -4.66
C ILE A 65 0.18 5.79 -5.61
N LYS A 66 -0.77 6.69 -5.80
CA LYS A 66 -0.57 7.90 -6.61
C LYS A 66 0.56 8.76 -6.04
N ALA A 67 0.52 9.01 -4.74
CA ALA A 67 1.45 9.93 -4.09
C ALA A 67 2.89 9.40 -4.10
N VAL A 68 3.09 8.10 -3.90
CA VAL A 68 4.45 7.52 -3.94
C VAL A 68 4.97 7.39 -5.38
N SER A 69 4.09 7.28 -6.35
CA SER A 69 4.47 7.20 -7.77
C SER A 69 4.79 8.58 -8.36
N ASP A 70 4.04 9.62 -7.95
CA ASP A 70 4.21 10.98 -8.44
C ASP A 70 3.67 11.96 -7.39
N SER A 71 4.49 12.24 -6.39
CA SER A 71 4.07 13.08 -5.26
C SER A 71 3.70 14.49 -5.68
N ASN A 72 4.32 15.02 -6.72
CA ASN A 72 4.03 16.37 -7.20
C ASN A 72 2.66 16.48 -7.88
N SER A 73 2.04 15.35 -8.25
CA SER A 73 0.71 15.35 -8.85
C SER A 73 -0.42 15.47 -7.82
N VAL A 74 -0.12 15.29 -6.53
CA VAL A 74 -1.12 15.40 -5.46
C VAL A 74 -1.54 16.85 -5.32
N SER A 75 -2.85 17.09 -5.32
CA SER A 75 -3.41 18.43 -5.21
C SER A 75 -4.43 18.49 -4.08
N GLU A 76 -4.91 19.71 -3.79
CA GLU A 76 -5.98 19.92 -2.82
C GLU A 76 -7.24 19.14 -3.20
N VAL A 77 -7.49 18.93 -4.49
CA VAL A 77 -8.65 18.13 -4.95
C VAL A 77 -8.58 16.71 -4.42
N ASP A 78 -7.39 16.11 -4.46
CA ASP A 78 -7.19 14.74 -3.93
C ASP A 78 -7.47 14.67 -2.43
N ILE A 79 -6.96 15.66 -1.68
CA ILE A 79 -7.13 15.71 -0.23
C ILE A 79 -8.61 15.91 0.14
N GLN A 80 -9.30 16.81 -0.57
CA GLN A 80 -10.73 17.07 -0.32
C GLN A 80 -11.58 15.84 -0.64
N ALA A 81 -11.22 15.09 -1.69
CA ALA A 81 -11.93 13.85 -2.02
C ALA A 81 -11.83 12.82 -0.88
N LEU A 82 -10.65 12.71 -0.25
CA LEU A 82 -10.47 11.84 0.91
C LEU A 82 -11.28 12.30 2.11
N ARG A 83 -11.32 13.60 2.38
CA ARG A 83 -12.12 14.15 3.47
C ARG A 83 -13.62 13.87 3.28
N ARG A 84 -14.11 13.90 2.04
CA ARG A 84 -15.49 13.53 1.73
C ARG A 84 -15.79 12.05 1.97
N LYS A 85 -14.77 11.22 2.01
CA LYS A 85 -14.87 9.80 2.39
C LYS A 85 -14.66 9.57 3.89
N ASP A 86 -14.76 10.64 4.67
CA ASP A 86 -14.57 10.63 6.13
C ASP A 86 -13.15 10.28 6.60
N CYS A 87 -12.16 10.47 5.73
CA CYS A 87 -10.77 10.34 6.14
C CYS A 87 -10.35 11.58 6.94
N THR A 88 -9.78 11.35 8.12
CA THR A 88 -9.19 12.43 8.90
C THR A 88 -7.82 12.79 8.36
N ASP A 89 -7.35 13.99 8.66
CA ASP A 89 -6.01 14.41 8.24
C ASP A 89 -4.94 13.48 8.82
N LEU A 90 -5.12 13.00 10.05
CA LEU A 90 -4.19 12.03 10.65
C LEU A 90 -4.18 10.71 9.88
N GLU A 91 -5.35 10.21 9.49
CA GLU A 91 -5.44 8.98 8.71
C GLU A 91 -4.76 9.13 7.35
N ILE A 92 -4.94 10.27 6.70
CA ILE A 92 -4.30 10.56 5.40
C ILE A 92 -2.78 10.58 5.58
N PHE A 93 -2.30 11.28 6.60
CA PHE A 93 -0.87 11.34 6.89
C PHE A 93 -0.29 9.96 7.20
N ASP A 94 -0.94 9.21 8.10
CA ASP A 94 -0.45 7.89 8.50
C ASP A 94 -0.39 6.91 7.33
N ALA A 95 -1.43 6.90 6.50
CA ALA A 95 -1.45 6.02 5.33
C ALA A 95 -0.30 6.35 4.37
N LEU A 96 -0.12 7.62 4.06
CA LEU A 96 0.97 8.06 3.17
C LEU A 96 2.34 7.78 3.79
N ALA A 97 2.50 8.02 5.10
CA ALA A 97 3.75 7.75 5.79
C ALA A 97 4.13 6.26 5.72
N HIS A 98 3.15 5.34 5.83
CA HIS A 98 3.39 3.91 5.64
C HIS A 98 3.90 3.61 4.23
N GLY A 99 3.26 4.19 3.22
CA GLY A 99 3.68 4.01 1.84
C GLY A 99 5.07 4.58 1.57
N ALA A 100 5.34 5.78 2.05
CA ALA A 100 6.64 6.43 1.85
C ALA A 100 7.77 5.66 2.53
N ARG A 101 7.54 5.16 3.74
CA ARG A 101 8.52 4.32 4.43
C ARG A 101 8.78 3.02 3.70
N GLN A 102 7.75 2.43 3.10
CA GLN A 102 7.91 1.22 2.30
C GLN A 102 8.78 1.48 1.09
N VAL A 103 8.61 2.62 0.41
CA VAL A 103 9.49 3.01 -0.72
C VAL A 103 10.94 3.05 -0.28
N SER A 104 11.22 3.62 0.87
CA SER A 104 12.58 3.67 1.43
C SER A 104 13.16 2.25 1.60
N GLY A 105 12.40 1.34 2.19
CA GLY A 105 12.82 -0.06 2.34
C GLY A 105 13.02 -0.76 1.00
N ASP A 106 12.09 -0.56 0.07
CA ASP A 106 12.17 -1.15 -1.28
C ASP A 106 13.46 -0.72 -1.99
N ILE A 107 13.80 0.55 -1.91
CA ILE A 107 15.02 1.09 -2.54
C ILE A 107 16.26 0.42 -1.97
N LEU A 108 16.34 0.33 -0.64
CA LEU A 108 17.49 -0.25 0.03
C LEU A 108 17.66 -1.74 -0.30
N LEU A 109 16.58 -2.50 -0.22
CA LEU A 109 16.62 -3.93 -0.49
C LEU A 109 16.93 -4.22 -1.96
N ASN A 110 16.38 -3.41 -2.87
CA ASN A 110 16.68 -3.55 -4.30
C ASN A 110 18.13 -3.18 -4.62
N ALA A 111 18.61 -2.07 -4.07
CA ALA A 111 19.95 -1.56 -4.38
C ALA A 111 21.04 -2.50 -3.89
N PHE A 112 20.86 -3.08 -2.69
CA PHE A 112 21.84 -3.98 -2.10
C PHE A 112 21.62 -5.46 -2.46
N LYS A 113 20.61 -5.74 -3.32
CA LYS A 113 20.34 -7.11 -3.82
C LYS A 113 20.13 -8.10 -2.67
N VAL A 114 19.39 -7.68 -1.66
CA VAL A 114 19.11 -8.53 -0.49
C VAL A 114 18.26 -9.72 -0.92
N GLU A 115 18.74 -10.93 -0.59
CA GLU A 115 18.04 -12.18 -0.91
C GLU A 115 16.99 -12.49 0.16
N LYS A 116 15.93 -13.20 -0.27
CA LYS A 116 14.89 -13.63 0.65
C LYS A 116 15.46 -14.63 1.64
N ASP A 117 15.14 -14.44 2.92
CA ASP A 117 15.57 -15.27 4.04
C ASP A 117 14.39 -16.05 4.66
N PHE A 118 13.32 -16.18 3.89
CA PHE A 118 12.10 -16.87 4.32
C PHE A 118 11.51 -17.72 3.21
#